data_90b8322ac5ca2c024191b3586dbc400a
#
_entry.id   90b8322ac5ca2c024191b3586dbc400a
#
_cell.length_a   1.000
_cell.length_b   1.000
_cell.length_c   1.000
_cell.angle_alpha   90.00
_cell.angle_beta   90.00
_cell.angle_gamma   90.00
#
_symmetry.space_group_name_H-M   'P 1'
#
loop_
_entity.id
_entity.type
_entity.pdbx_description
1 polymer ?
#
loop_
_entity_poly.entity_id
_entity_poly.type
_entity_poly.pdbx_seq_one_letter_code
_entity_poly.pdbx_strand_id
1 'polypeptide(L)'
;MKIRLICIEDGLENIGFKKFAAYVQSIHQDTLAAFVPTGNVYSLIRHITEKGAGDLNENDTHEVAQFLAEGDLVGLCSMTQYSTTVHKIIAVVRKLNPQAYIVWGGIHPIIHPEDAIKHADAVCTGEGEFAFKIFLDLFL
;
A
#
# COMPACT_ATOMS: atom_id res chain seq x y z
N MET A 1 16.09 8.96 -5.92
CA MET A 1 15.09 8.40 -4.99
C MET A 1 14.04 7.63 -5.80
N LYS A 2 13.77 6.42 -5.42
CA LYS A 2 12.76 5.53 -6.04
C LYS A 2 11.51 5.50 -5.20
N ILE A 3 10.35 5.73 -5.81
CA ILE A 3 9.05 5.64 -5.13
C ILE A 3 8.32 4.40 -5.63
N ARG A 4 7.84 3.57 -4.72
CA ARG A 4 7.04 2.39 -5.03
C ARG A 4 5.71 2.46 -4.29
N LEU A 5 4.62 2.38 -5.05
CA LEU A 5 3.26 2.55 -4.54
C LEU A 5 2.44 1.30 -4.83
N ILE A 6 1.68 0.83 -3.86
CA ILE A 6 0.69 -0.24 -4.06
C ILE A 6 -0.66 0.12 -3.47
N CYS A 7 -1.70 -0.41 -4.11
CA CYS A 7 -3.04 -0.46 -3.55
C CYS A 7 -3.46 -1.93 -3.39
N ILE A 8 -3.91 -2.28 -2.20
CA ILE A 8 -4.39 -3.62 -1.88
C ILE A 8 -5.91 -3.60 -1.82
N GLU A 9 -6.53 -4.12 -2.85
CA GLU A 9 -7.99 -4.19 -3.01
C GLU A 9 -8.41 -5.36 -3.90
N ASP A 10 -9.67 -5.78 -3.76
CA ASP A 10 -10.27 -6.84 -4.57
C ASP A 10 -10.56 -6.46 -6.02
N GLY A 11 -10.23 -5.27 -6.45
CA GLY A 11 -10.48 -4.80 -7.81
C GLY A 11 -9.49 -3.75 -8.26
N LEU A 12 -9.47 -3.50 -9.56
CA LEU A 12 -8.63 -2.48 -10.18
C LEU A 12 -9.34 -1.11 -10.24
N GLU A 13 -10.40 -0.93 -9.46
CA GLU A 13 -11.33 0.20 -9.59
C GLU A 13 -11.09 1.35 -8.62
N ASN A 14 -10.05 1.28 -7.79
CA ASN A 14 -9.73 2.38 -6.87
C ASN A 14 -9.28 3.62 -7.65
N ILE A 15 -10.26 4.44 -8.02
CA ILE A 15 -10.03 5.70 -8.77
C ILE A 15 -9.16 6.65 -7.97
N GLY A 16 -9.36 6.72 -6.66
CA GLY A 16 -8.57 7.58 -5.77
C GLY A 16 -7.09 7.23 -5.82
N PHE A 17 -6.75 5.95 -5.73
CA PHE A 17 -5.36 5.51 -5.83
C PHE A 17 -4.78 5.73 -7.22
N LYS A 18 -5.53 5.46 -8.28
CA LYS A 18 -5.08 5.73 -9.66
C LYS A 18 -4.74 7.20 -9.88
N LYS A 19 -5.61 8.08 -9.42
CA LYS A 19 -5.42 9.53 -9.49
C LYS A 19 -4.19 9.96 -8.69
N PHE A 20 -4.06 9.48 -7.47
CA PHE A 20 -2.91 9.73 -6.61
C PHE A 20 -1.59 9.24 -7.25
N ALA A 21 -1.55 8.00 -7.71
CA ALA A 21 -0.37 7.44 -8.36
C ALA A 21 0.04 8.22 -9.60
N ALA A 22 -0.92 8.57 -10.46
CA ALA A 22 -0.66 9.39 -11.64
C ALA A 22 -0.12 10.77 -11.27
N TYR A 23 -0.65 11.38 -10.22
CA TYR A 23 -0.14 12.65 -9.70
C TYR A 23 1.31 12.52 -9.22
N VAL A 24 1.62 11.52 -8.40
CA VAL A 24 3.00 11.30 -7.92
C VAL A 24 3.96 11.03 -9.08
N GLN A 25 3.55 10.24 -10.07
CA GLN A 25 4.34 10.00 -11.28
C GLN A 25 4.60 11.28 -12.08
N SER A 26 3.65 12.22 -12.08
CA SER A 26 3.82 13.49 -12.79
C SER A 26 4.83 14.43 -12.15
N ILE A 27 5.05 14.31 -10.85
CA ILE A 27 5.98 15.16 -10.08
C ILE A 27 7.30 14.46 -9.75
N HIS A 28 7.36 13.12 -9.88
CA HIS A 28 8.55 12.33 -9.62
C HIS A 28 8.67 11.16 -10.60
N GLN A 29 9.66 11.21 -11.49
CA GLN A 29 9.79 10.28 -12.62
C GLN A 29 10.05 8.82 -12.22
N ASP A 30 10.81 8.56 -11.15
CA ASP A 30 11.10 7.19 -10.70
C ASP A 30 10.02 6.68 -9.72
N THR A 31 8.78 6.78 -10.16
CA THR A 31 7.62 6.29 -9.42
C THR A 31 6.95 5.15 -10.17
N LEU A 32 6.86 4.00 -9.56
CA LEU A 32 6.08 2.86 -10.05
C LEU A 32 4.92 2.57 -9.09
N ALA A 33 3.78 2.27 -9.67
CA ALA A 33 2.57 1.94 -8.92
C ALA A 33 1.97 0.63 -9.43
N ALA A 34 1.45 -0.17 -8.52
CA ALA A 34 0.80 -1.44 -8.82
C ALA A 34 -0.45 -1.66 -7.97
N PHE A 35 -1.36 -2.47 -8.50
CA PHE A 35 -2.48 -3.02 -7.76
C PHE A 35 -2.16 -4.44 -7.32
N VAL A 36 -2.52 -4.77 -6.09
CA VAL A 36 -2.37 -6.11 -5.53
C VAL A 36 -3.77 -6.69 -5.32
N PRO A 37 -4.25 -7.57 -6.21
CA PRO A 37 -5.55 -8.21 -6.04
C PRO A 37 -5.48 -9.21 -4.89
N THR A 38 -6.38 -9.06 -3.93
CA THR A 38 -6.44 -9.91 -2.73
C THR A 38 -7.52 -10.98 -2.79
N GLY A 39 -8.35 -10.95 -3.83
CA GLY A 39 -9.40 -11.92 -4.03
C GLY A 39 -10.02 -11.82 -5.39
N ASN A 40 -10.99 -12.68 -5.66
CA ASN A 40 -11.80 -12.61 -6.88
C ASN A 40 -13.15 -11.99 -6.55
N VAL A 41 -13.32 -10.72 -6.89
CA VAL A 41 -14.58 -9.96 -6.67
C VAL A 41 -15.81 -10.66 -7.24
N TYR A 42 -15.62 -11.46 -8.28
CA TYR A 42 -16.71 -12.15 -8.98
C TYR A 42 -17.09 -13.50 -8.36
N SER A 43 -16.41 -13.93 -7.32
CA SER A 43 -16.70 -15.19 -6.64
C SER A 43 -17.28 -14.96 -5.26
N LEU A 44 -18.58 -14.63 -5.22
CA LEU A 44 -19.33 -14.59 -3.95
C LEU A 44 -19.22 -15.93 -3.19
N ILE A 45 -19.14 -17.03 -3.92
CA ILE A 45 -18.98 -18.37 -3.36
C ILE A 45 -17.63 -18.52 -2.68
N ARG A 46 -16.57 -17.95 -3.23
CA ARG A 46 -15.23 -17.97 -2.64
C ARG A 46 -15.16 -17.18 -1.34
N HIS A 47 -15.83 -16.03 -1.26
CA HIS A 47 -15.95 -15.27 -0.03
C HIS A 47 -16.68 -16.02 1.09
N ILE A 48 -17.63 -16.88 0.75
CA ILE A 48 -18.42 -17.64 1.72
C ILE A 48 -17.68 -18.91 2.16
N THR A 49 -16.94 -19.56 1.27
CA THR A 49 -16.35 -20.89 1.52
C THR A 49 -14.89 -20.88 1.92
N GLU A 50 -14.11 -19.84 1.58
CA GLU A 50 -12.70 -19.72 1.92
C GLU A 50 -12.50 -18.69 3.06
N LYS A 51 -12.23 -19.14 4.26
CA LYS A 51 -11.74 -18.28 5.34
C LYS A 51 -10.38 -17.73 4.92
N GLY A 52 -10.27 -16.39 4.86
CA GLY A 52 -9.05 -15.73 4.41
C GLY A 52 -9.05 -15.42 2.92
N ALA A 53 -10.22 -15.46 2.24
CA ALA A 53 -10.39 -14.87 0.93
C ALA A 53 -9.95 -13.39 1.02
N GLY A 54 -8.88 -13.04 0.34
CA GLY A 54 -8.28 -11.72 0.45
C GLY A 54 -6.88 -11.70 1.06
N ASP A 55 -6.46 -12.79 1.72
CA ASP A 55 -5.06 -12.91 2.17
C ASP A 55 -4.18 -13.40 1.01
N LEU A 56 -3.05 -12.73 0.84
CA LEU A 56 -1.99 -13.21 -0.04
C LEU A 56 -1.29 -14.41 0.61
N ASN A 57 -0.91 -15.41 -0.20
CA ASN A 57 -0.03 -16.47 0.28
C ASN A 57 1.39 -15.91 0.53
N GLU A 58 2.27 -16.71 1.15
CA GLU A 58 3.63 -16.28 1.48
C GLU A 58 4.45 -15.88 0.26
N ASN A 59 4.31 -16.60 -0.87
CA ASN A 59 5.03 -16.28 -2.10
C ASN A 59 4.56 -14.95 -2.68
N ASP A 60 3.26 -14.71 -2.75
CA ASP A 60 2.69 -13.47 -3.25
C ASP A 60 3.06 -12.28 -2.35
N THR A 61 3.01 -12.48 -1.04
CA THR A 61 3.47 -11.47 -0.07
C THR A 61 4.94 -11.13 -0.29
N HIS A 62 5.78 -12.13 -0.53
CA HIS A 62 7.20 -11.92 -0.78
C HIS A 62 7.47 -11.17 -2.10
N GLU A 63 6.76 -11.52 -3.18
CA GLU A 63 6.87 -10.82 -4.47
C GLU A 63 6.45 -9.35 -4.37
N VAL A 64 5.34 -9.08 -3.70
CA VAL A 64 4.88 -7.70 -3.45
C VAL A 64 5.93 -6.93 -2.63
N ALA A 65 6.44 -7.55 -1.57
CA ALA A 65 7.45 -6.94 -0.73
C ALA A 65 8.76 -6.70 -1.47
N GLN A 66 9.18 -7.59 -2.38
CA GLN A 66 10.35 -7.38 -3.24
C GLN A 66 10.20 -6.16 -4.13
N PHE A 67 9.04 -6.00 -4.77
CA PHE A 67 8.73 -4.82 -5.58
C PHE A 67 8.84 -3.53 -4.74
N LEU A 68 8.25 -3.53 -3.54
CA LEU A 68 8.28 -2.37 -2.65
C LEU A 68 9.68 -2.09 -2.10
N ALA A 69 10.45 -3.13 -1.80
CA ALA A 69 11.79 -3.00 -1.25
C ALA A 69 12.82 -2.39 -2.22
N GLU A 70 12.49 -2.30 -3.51
CA GLU A 70 13.28 -1.53 -4.48
C GLU A 70 13.17 -0.02 -4.25
N GLY A 71 12.15 0.44 -3.52
CA GLY A 71 11.91 1.84 -3.25
C GLY A 71 12.68 2.37 -2.06
N ASP A 72 13.07 3.64 -2.13
CA ASP A 72 13.55 4.41 -0.99
C ASP A 72 12.35 4.91 -0.18
N LEU A 73 11.26 5.24 -0.88
CA LEU A 73 9.96 5.62 -0.34
C LEU A 73 8.89 4.64 -0.83
N VAL A 74 8.16 4.07 0.12
CA VAL A 74 7.13 3.06 -0.13
C VAL A 74 5.78 3.59 0.35
N GLY A 75 4.80 3.59 -0.53
CA GLY A 75 3.42 3.94 -0.21
C GLY A 75 2.48 2.76 -0.34
N LEU A 76 1.70 2.50 0.70
CA LEU A 76 0.66 1.48 0.70
C LEU A 76 -0.71 2.13 0.91
N CYS A 77 -1.69 1.68 0.14
CA CYS A 77 -3.09 2.09 0.26
C CYS A 77 -3.96 0.86 0.51
N SER A 78 -4.77 0.88 1.56
CA SER A 78 -5.65 -0.24 1.86
C SER A 78 -6.90 0.15 2.64
N MET A 79 -7.91 -0.70 2.55
CA MET A 79 -9.04 -0.74 3.46
C MET A 79 -8.71 -1.54 4.71
N THR A 80 -9.53 -1.38 5.76
CA THR A 80 -9.32 -2.05 7.06
C THR A 80 -9.31 -3.57 6.97
N GLN A 81 -10.13 -4.16 6.10
CA GLN A 81 -10.20 -5.62 5.91
C GLN A 81 -8.88 -6.23 5.41
N TYR A 82 -8.00 -5.43 4.82
CA TYR A 82 -6.69 -5.89 4.32
C TYR A 82 -5.53 -5.49 5.23
N SER A 83 -5.80 -4.93 6.40
CA SER A 83 -4.76 -4.44 7.32
C SER A 83 -3.76 -5.52 7.73
N THR A 84 -4.24 -6.73 7.99
CA THR A 84 -3.37 -7.88 8.32
C THR A 84 -2.42 -8.24 7.17
N THR A 85 -2.91 -8.18 5.93
CA THR A 85 -2.08 -8.38 4.73
C THR A 85 -1.01 -7.31 4.62
N VAL A 86 -1.37 -6.05 4.87
CA VAL A 86 -0.41 -4.93 4.88
C VAL A 86 0.64 -5.10 5.97
N HIS A 87 0.25 -5.53 7.18
CA HIS A 87 1.22 -5.81 8.26
C HIS A 87 2.27 -6.83 7.83
N LYS A 88 1.85 -7.91 7.17
CA LYS A 88 2.76 -8.96 6.67
C LYS A 88 3.70 -8.42 5.58
N ILE A 89 3.17 -7.64 4.64
CA ILE A 89 3.96 -7.02 3.58
C ILE A 89 5.02 -6.08 4.17
N ILE A 90 4.63 -5.20 5.08
CA ILE A 90 5.56 -4.26 5.73
C ILE A 90 6.66 -5.03 6.47
N ALA A 91 6.31 -6.10 7.19
CA ALA A 91 7.29 -6.91 7.91
C ALA A 91 8.35 -7.49 6.98
N VAL A 92 7.97 -7.95 5.79
CA VAL A 92 8.91 -8.48 4.79
C VAL A 92 9.72 -7.35 4.15
N VAL A 93 9.09 -6.22 3.81
CA VAL A 93 9.82 -5.04 3.29
C VAL A 93 10.90 -4.58 4.27
N ARG A 94 10.60 -4.53 5.56
CA ARG A 94 11.58 -4.17 6.61
C ARG A 94 12.78 -5.11 6.67
N LYS A 95 12.57 -6.41 6.37
CA LYS A 95 13.67 -7.39 6.29
C LYS A 95 14.51 -7.22 5.02
N LEU A 96 13.86 -6.94 3.89
CA LEU A 96 14.53 -6.81 2.59
C LEU A 96 15.25 -5.47 2.43
N ASN A 97 14.64 -4.39 2.90
CA ASN A 97 15.18 -3.05 2.86
C ASN A 97 14.85 -2.28 4.16
N PRO A 98 15.68 -2.39 5.19
CA PRO A 98 15.46 -1.68 6.46
C PRO A 98 15.49 -0.16 6.35
N GLN A 99 16.03 0.39 5.26
CA GLN A 99 16.16 1.83 5.05
C GLN A 99 14.94 2.43 4.32
N ALA A 100 14.05 1.61 3.77
CA ALA A 100 12.86 2.10 3.10
C ALA A 100 11.96 2.86 4.07
N TYR A 101 11.57 4.08 3.69
CA TYR A 101 10.60 4.86 4.44
C TYR A 101 9.19 4.48 3.99
N ILE A 102 8.35 4.05 4.92
CA ILE A 102 7.04 3.47 4.63
C ILE A 102 5.92 4.42 5.05
N VAL A 103 5.05 4.76 4.10
CA VAL A 103 3.85 5.56 4.33
C VAL A 103 2.61 4.71 4.04
N TRP A 104 1.66 4.70 4.96
CA TRP A 104 0.39 3.99 4.80
C TRP A 104 -0.76 4.98 4.69
N GLY A 105 -1.49 4.92 3.59
CA GLY A 105 -2.68 5.73 3.31
C GLY A 105 -3.91 4.87 3.03
N GLY A 106 -5.01 5.53 2.65
CA GLY A 106 -6.28 4.88 2.39
C GLY A 106 -7.18 4.90 3.62
N ILE A 107 -8.24 4.11 3.59
CA ILE A 107 -9.29 4.13 4.61
C ILE A 107 -8.81 3.62 5.96
N HIS A 108 -7.97 2.59 5.97
CA HIS A 108 -7.52 2.00 7.25
C HIS A 108 -6.80 3.03 8.15
N PRO A 109 -5.79 3.79 7.69
CA PRO A 109 -5.15 4.80 8.53
C PRO A 109 -6.07 5.95 8.95
N ILE A 110 -7.13 6.23 8.19
CA ILE A 110 -8.13 7.24 8.55
C ILE A 110 -8.95 6.77 9.77
N ILE A 111 -9.34 5.50 9.78
CA ILE A 111 -10.18 4.91 10.84
C ILE A 111 -9.34 4.46 12.03
N HIS A 112 -8.18 3.87 11.76
CA HIS A 112 -7.29 3.26 12.75
C HIS A 112 -5.85 3.78 12.62
N PRO A 113 -5.61 5.09 12.78
CA PRO A 113 -4.26 5.64 12.64
C PRO A 113 -3.28 5.08 13.67
N GLU A 114 -3.75 4.75 14.87
CA GLU A 114 -2.96 4.16 15.95
C GLU A 114 -2.44 2.75 15.61
N ASP A 115 -3.18 1.98 14.82
CA ASP A 115 -2.70 0.68 14.32
C ASP A 115 -1.69 0.87 13.19
N ALA A 116 -2.03 1.69 12.21
CA ALA A 116 -1.18 1.91 11.04
C ALA A 116 0.21 2.47 11.41
N ILE A 117 0.28 3.41 12.35
CA ILE A 117 1.56 4.03 12.75
C ILE A 117 2.49 3.09 13.52
N LYS A 118 1.98 1.99 14.05
CA LYS A 118 2.81 0.96 14.68
C LYS A 118 3.66 0.21 13.66
N HIS A 119 3.25 0.18 12.40
CA HIS A 119 3.91 -0.58 11.33
C HIS A 119 4.60 0.32 10.30
N ALA A 120 3.99 1.44 9.94
CA ALA A 120 4.54 2.42 9.01
C ALA A 120 5.34 3.52 9.72
N ASP A 121 6.19 4.22 8.98
CA ASP A 121 6.93 5.37 9.50
C ASP A 121 6.06 6.63 9.52
N ALA A 122 5.10 6.71 8.62
CA ALA A 122 4.10 7.77 8.57
C ALA A 122 2.76 7.24 8.07
N VAL A 123 1.69 7.94 8.42
CA VAL A 123 0.33 7.65 7.95
C VAL A 123 -0.27 8.88 7.27
N CYS A 124 -1.03 8.65 6.20
CA CYS A 124 -1.79 9.68 5.53
C CYS A 124 -3.27 9.53 5.91
N THR A 125 -3.81 10.52 6.63
CA THR A 125 -5.18 10.50 7.12
C THR A 125 -6.11 11.47 6.38
N GLY A 126 -5.68 11.99 5.24
CA GLY A 126 -6.43 12.96 4.42
C GLY A 126 -6.29 12.72 2.93
N GLU A 127 -6.59 13.74 2.14
CA GLU A 127 -6.40 13.68 0.69
C GLU A 127 -4.93 13.54 0.33
N GLY A 128 -4.60 12.43 -0.34
CA GLY A 128 -3.24 12.02 -0.58
C GLY A 128 -2.42 12.97 -1.44
N GLU A 129 -3.02 13.59 -2.46
CA GLU A 129 -2.29 14.44 -3.41
C GLU A 129 -1.63 15.64 -2.73
N PHE A 130 -2.36 16.35 -1.88
CA PHE A 130 -1.83 17.49 -1.15
C PHE A 130 -0.85 17.09 -0.06
N ALA A 131 -1.27 16.15 0.78
CA ALA A 131 -0.47 15.69 1.92
C ALA A 131 0.85 15.09 1.45
N PHE A 132 0.83 14.29 0.38
CA PHE A 132 2.02 13.63 -0.13
C PHE A 132 3.00 14.60 -0.81
N LYS A 133 2.47 15.64 -1.51
CA LYS A 133 3.35 16.67 -2.07
C LYS A 133 4.11 17.42 -0.98
N ILE A 134 3.41 17.86 0.06
CA ILE A 134 4.04 18.53 1.20
C ILE A 134 5.06 17.59 1.86
N PHE A 135 4.69 16.33 2.04
CA PHE A 135 5.59 15.32 2.59
C PHE A 135 6.85 15.15 1.73
N LEU A 136 6.72 15.03 0.41
CA LEU A 136 7.86 14.92 -0.50
C LEU A 136 8.77 16.14 -0.44
N ASP A 137 8.20 17.34 -0.41
CA ASP A 137 8.97 18.58 -0.32
C ASP A 137 9.80 18.65 0.97
N LEU A 138 9.30 18.05 2.06
CA LEU A 138 10.01 17.97 3.34
C LEU A 138 10.99 16.78 3.40
N PHE A 139 10.67 15.69 2.73
CA PHE A 139 11.46 14.46 2.72
C PHE A 139 12.70 14.57 1.82
N LEU A 140 12.57 15.29 0.74
CA LEU A 140 13.67 15.58 -0.18
C LEU A 140 14.49 16.78 0.31
#